data_e80310a91381ebbacd86b22123c9d3ae
#
_entry.id   e80310a91381ebbacd86b22123c9d3ae
#
_cell.length_a   1.000
_cell.length_b   1.000
_cell.length_c   1.000
_cell.angle_alpha   90.00
_cell.angle_beta   90.00
_cell.angle_gamma   90.00
#
_symmetry.space_group_name_H-M   'P 1'
#
loop_
_entity.id
_entity.type
_entity.pdbx_description
1 polymer ?
#
loop_
_entity_poly.entity_id
_entity_poly.type
_entity_poly.pdbx_seq_one_letter_code
_entity_poly.pdbx_strand_id
1 'polypeptide(L)' 'MHATKGDQLVQHGRVVGEHDKVAEIVEVMGDKGTPPYRVRFEDGHEAVCSPGPDSEIRHKETRL' A
#
# COMPACT_ATOMS: atom_id res chain seq x y z
N MET A 1 6.43 -1.41 10.28
CA MET A 1 6.24 -1.50 8.83
C MET A 1 6.73 -0.21 8.19
N HIS A 2 7.54 -0.35 7.19
CA HIS A 2 8.14 0.82 6.52
C HIS A 2 7.85 0.79 5.04
N ALA A 3 7.53 1.95 4.49
CA ALA A 3 7.28 2.09 3.07
C ALA A 3 7.76 3.44 2.60
N THR A 4 7.96 3.57 1.29
CA THR A 4 8.34 4.82 0.67
C THR A 4 7.40 5.11 -0.49
N LYS A 5 7.41 6.36 -0.93
CA LYS A 5 6.63 6.77 -2.10
C LYS A 5 7.04 5.91 -3.30
N GLY A 6 6.06 5.35 -3.97
CA GLY A 6 6.29 4.45 -5.09
C GLY A 6 6.16 2.97 -4.75
N ASP A 7 6.20 2.63 -3.47
CA ASP A 7 5.95 1.25 -3.05
C ASP A 7 4.47 0.92 -3.22
N GLN A 8 4.18 -0.37 -3.22
CA GLN A 8 2.80 -0.85 -3.35
C GLN A 8 2.30 -1.42 -2.04
N LEU A 9 1.04 -1.10 -1.74
CA LEU A 9 0.34 -1.70 -0.62
C LEU A 9 -0.60 -2.75 -1.18
N VAL A 10 -0.45 -3.98 -0.71
CA VAL A 10 -1.30 -5.09 -1.12
C VAL A 10 -2.15 -5.50 0.06
N GLN A 11 -3.47 -5.43 -0.10
CA GLN A 11 -4.42 -5.88 0.91
C GLN A 11 -5.01 -7.20 0.44
N HIS A 12 -4.78 -8.24 1.22
CA HIS A 12 -5.24 -9.57 0.86
C HIS A 12 -6.71 -9.74 1.17
N GLY A 13 -7.44 -10.39 0.27
CA GLY A 13 -8.83 -10.70 0.49
C GLY A 13 -8.98 -11.75 1.59
N ARG A 14 -10.01 -11.59 2.41
CA ARG A 14 -10.26 -12.50 3.54
C ARG A 14 -11.33 -13.53 3.23
N VAL A 15 -12.10 -13.30 2.21
CA VAL A 15 -13.27 -14.12 1.88
C VAL A 15 -13.04 -14.79 0.56
N VAL A 16 -13.51 -16.02 0.44
CA VAL A 16 -13.40 -16.76 -0.83
C VAL A 16 -14.07 -15.96 -1.94
N GLY A 17 -13.35 -15.78 -3.02
CA GLY A 17 -13.83 -14.99 -4.15
C GLY A 17 -13.45 -13.51 -4.09
N GLU A 18 -12.90 -13.05 -2.98
CA GLU A 18 -12.44 -11.67 -2.87
C GLU A 18 -11.00 -11.58 -3.39
N HIS A 19 -10.78 -10.60 -4.24
CA HIS A 19 -9.45 -10.40 -4.83
C HIS A 19 -8.60 -9.49 -3.95
N ASP A 20 -7.30 -9.68 -4.04
CA ASP A 20 -6.37 -8.78 -3.39
C ASP A 20 -6.49 -7.39 -4.01
N LYS A 21 -6.35 -6.38 -3.17
CA LYS A 21 -6.37 -4.99 -3.62
C LYS A 21 -4.97 -4.44 -3.59
N VAL A 22 -4.56 -3.84 -4.69
CA VAL A 22 -3.23 -3.27 -4.82
C VAL A 22 -3.36 -1.77 -5.03
N ALA A 23 -2.60 -1.01 -4.27
CA ALA A 23 -2.57 0.44 -4.39
C ALA A 23 -1.14 0.93 -4.34
N GLU A 24 -0.87 2.01 -5.04
CA GLU A 24 0.44 2.64 -5.02
C GLU A 24 0.51 3.66 -3.90
N ILE A 25 1.58 3.63 -3.13
CA ILE A 25 1.79 4.62 -2.07
C ILE A 25 2.29 5.90 -2.73
N VAL A 26 1.47 6.95 -2.65
CA VAL A 26 1.80 8.23 -3.26
C VAL A 26 2.33 9.22 -2.23
N GLU A 27 2.09 8.96 -0.95
CA GLU A 27 2.61 9.80 0.12
C GLU A 27 2.72 8.99 1.40
N VAL A 28 3.82 9.18 2.13
CA VAL A 28 4.02 8.59 3.44
C VAL A 28 3.76 9.69 4.46
N MET A 29 2.75 9.50 5.29
CA MET A 29 2.31 10.53 6.22
C MET A 29 2.91 10.38 7.61
N GLY A 30 3.37 9.18 7.95
CA GLY A 30 4.05 8.95 9.22
C GLY A 30 5.54 9.19 9.10
N ASP A 31 6.23 9.16 10.22
CA ASP A 31 7.68 9.38 10.25
C ASP A 31 8.42 8.13 9.79
N LYS A 32 9.48 8.33 9.02
CA LYS A 32 10.43 7.26 8.66
C LYS A 32 9.77 6.06 7.98
N GLY A 33 8.81 6.33 7.13
CA GLY A 33 8.16 5.27 6.37
C GLY A 33 7.06 4.56 7.11
N THR A 34 6.56 5.13 8.21
CA THR A 34 5.49 4.51 8.99
C THR A 34 4.12 4.99 8.52
N PRO A 35 3.04 4.22 8.81
CA PRO A 35 1.69 4.65 8.47
C PRO A 35 1.27 5.90 9.25
N PRO A 36 0.22 6.61 8.81
CA PRO A 36 -0.62 6.23 7.67
C PRO A 36 0.01 6.58 6.32
N TYR A 37 -0.56 5.98 5.27
CA TYR A 37 -0.10 6.25 3.91
C TYR A 37 -1.25 6.75 3.06
N ARG A 38 -0.96 7.67 2.13
CA ARG A 38 -1.90 8.00 1.07
C ARG A 38 -1.59 7.08 -0.10
N VAL A 39 -2.61 6.39 -0.58
CA VAL A 39 -2.46 5.41 -1.64
C VAL A 39 -3.40 5.72 -2.78
N ARG A 40 -3.03 5.29 -3.98
CA ARG A 40 -3.88 5.42 -5.16
C ARG A 40 -4.18 4.03 -5.69
N PHE A 41 -5.45 3.75 -5.87
CA PHE A 41 -5.91 2.49 -6.43
C PHE A 41 -5.87 2.53 -7.96
N GLU A 42 -6.06 1.37 -8.57
CA GLU A 42 -5.97 1.23 -10.03
C GLU A 42 -6.97 2.11 -10.79
N ASP A 43 -8.11 2.39 -10.19
CA ASP A 43 -9.12 3.24 -10.80
C ASP A 43 -8.82 4.73 -10.65
N GLY A 44 -7.70 5.09 -10.04
CA GLY A 44 -7.33 6.47 -9.82
C GLY A 44 -7.84 7.05 -8.50
N HIS A 45 -8.58 6.25 -7.74
CA HIS A 45 -9.12 6.69 -6.46
C HIS A 45 -8.01 6.72 -5.40
N GLU A 46 -7.97 7.80 -4.63
CA GLU A 46 -6.98 7.92 -3.56
C GLU A 46 -7.64 7.83 -2.21
N ALA A 47 -6.92 7.26 -1.25
CA ALA A 47 -7.38 7.15 0.12
C ALA A 47 -6.21 7.15 1.07
N VAL A 48 -6.48 7.53 2.32
CA VAL A 48 -5.49 7.45 3.40
C VAL A 48 -5.82 6.21 4.22
N CYS A 49 -4.84 5.35 4.42
CA CYS A 49 -5.08 4.15 5.20
C CYS A 49 -3.84 3.73 5.99
N SER A 50 -4.09 2.93 7.02
CA SER A 50 -3.05 2.30 7.82
C SER A 50 -3.12 0.81 7.55
N PRO A 51 -2.05 0.20 7.03
CA PRO A 51 -2.09 -1.23 6.73
C PRO A 51 -2.31 -2.05 8.00
N GLY A 52 -3.16 -3.05 7.88
CA GLY A 52 -3.41 -3.99 8.94
C GLY A 52 -2.57 -5.24 8.79
N PRO A 53 -2.79 -6.25 9.64
CA PRO A 53 -2.00 -7.49 9.59
C PRO A 53 -2.20 -8.30 8.32
N ASP A 54 -3.28 -8.05 7.60
CA ASP A 54 -3.52 -8.74 6.32
C ASP A 54 -2.97 -8.00 5.12
N SER A 55 -2.16 -6.97 5.37
CA SER A 55 -1.60 -6.15 4.32
C SER A 55 -0.11 -6.43 4.16
N GLU A 56 0.38 -6.18 2.97
CA GLU A 56 1.79 -6.38 2.65
C GLU A 56 2.29 -5.17 1.88
N ILE A 57 3.51 -4.76 2.20
CA ILE A 57 4.18 -3.70 1.45
C ILE A 57 5.14 -4.38 0.48
N ARG A 58 4.98 -4.07 -0.80
CA ARG A 58 5.90 -4.53 -1.82
C ARG A 58 6.74 -3.34 -2.26
N HIS A 59 8.01 -3.44 -2.01
CA HIS A 59 8.93 -2.37 -2.36
C HIS A 59 9.15 -2.33 -3.86
N LYS A 60 9.21 -1.12 -4.38
CA LYS A 60 9.48 -0.95 -5.78
C LYS A 60 10.89 -1.48 -6.07
N GLU A 61 10.98 -2.43 -6.98
CA GLU A 61 12.24 -3.01 -7.33
C GLU A 61 13.04 -2.04 -8.19
N THR A 62 14.24 -1.75 -7.75
CA THR A 62 15.13 -0.88 -8.49
C THR A 62 16.16 -1.74 -9.21
N ARG A 63 16.25 -1.56 -10.49
CA ARG A 63 17.21 -2.26 -11.28
C ARG A 63 18.27 -1.32 -11.79
N LEU A 64 19.49 -1.76 -11.67
CA LEU A 64 20.63 -0.99 -12.15
C LEU A 64 21.23 -1.64 -13.38
#